data_14a65eb76374dca03e5d6932ac02daf9
#
_entry.id   14a65eb76374dca03e5d6932ac02daf9
#
_cell.length_a   1.000
_cell.length_b   1.000
_cell.length_c   1.000
_cell.angle_alpha   90.00
_cell.angle_beta   90.00
_cell.angle_gamma   90.00
#
_symmetry.space_group_name_H-M   'P 1'
#
loop_
_entity.id
_entity.type
_entity.pdbx_description
1 polymer ?
#
loop_
_entity_poly.entity_id
_entity_poly.type
_entity_poly.pdbx_seq_one_letter_code
_entity_poly.pdbx_strand_id
1 'polypeptide(L)'
;MALTEHPLQTVVDACAPLHFAPLPDIRTAGFRSVPARHGTETWYRTDLMAAEGDVAVLFDRYTAQHGPGHTLPNSTRFLRALLREPIFLVSAGLYLTGRAPLLAREHLWFPSLSDGSFGPPTVTSGQMAVLPDDPAADHPDTVVVASEAAMETLAAERMVHAFSPIIDGVARHTRVGARTLWGWVLDILHFYMLNPARFLGHDAEAAWNRASRLGDALIEAGARTRTRPRIFPFSEEHPRGTWAVRGTCCFDYKADPEHGFCVTCPLKSDSDRHEEFQEWLRDPTLAP
;
A
#
# COMPACT_ATOMS: atom_id res chain seq x y z
N MET A 1 -5.04 36.95 -2.88
CA MET A 1 -4.20 35.75 -3.03
C MET A 1 -5.15 34.59 -3.30
N ALA A 2 -5.11 34.01 -4.50
CA ALA A 2 -5.80 32.74 -4.72
C ALA A 2 -5.21 31.74 -3.71
N LEU A 3 -6.06 31.03 -2.99
CA LEU A 3 -5.64 29.89 -2.18
C LEU A 3 -5.01 28.90 -3.17
N THR A 4 -3.69 28.85 -3.19
CA THR A 4 -2.95 27.83 -3.96
C THR A 4 -3.43 26.48 -3.44
N GLU A 5 -3.89 25.65 -4.34
CA GLU A 5 -4.36 24.29 -4.02
C GLU A 5 -3.26 23.55 -3.22
N HIS A 6 -3.67 22.84 -2.19
CA HIS A 6 -2.72 22.12 -1.34
C HIS A 6 -1.91 21.12 -2.18
N PRO A 7 -0.58 21.04 -2.06
CA PRO A 7 0.27 20.20 -2.92
C PRO A 7 -0.12 18.71 -2.94
N LEU A 8 -0.64 18.19 -1.82
CA LEU A 8 -1.15 16.83 -1.73
C LEU A 8 -2.39 16.61 -2.63
N GLN A 9 -3.13 17.66 -2.98
CA GLN A 9 -4.26 17.55 -3.91
C GLN A 9 -3.79 17.09 -5.29
N THR A 10 -2.65 17.57 -5.77
CA THR A 10 -2.05 17.11 -7.04
C THR A 10 -1.78 15.61 -7.02
N VAL A 11 -1.31 15.07 -5.88
CA VAL A 11 -1.08 13.63 -5.72
C VAL A 11 -2.40 12.85 -5.77
N VAL A 12 -3.41 13.34 -5.04
CA VAL A 12 -4.74 12.71 -5.02
C VAL A 12 -5.38 12.73 -6.40
N ASP A 13 -5.33 13.86 -7.09
CA ASP A 13 -5.92 14.02 -8.42
C ASP A 13 -5.21 13.14 -9.47
N ALA A 14 -3.90 12.89 -9.32
CA ALA A 14 -3.16 11.96 -10.16
C ALA A 14 -3.51 10.49 -9.89
N CYS A 15 -3.79 10.13 -8.64
CA CYS A 15 -4.09 8.75 -8.25
C CYS A 15 -5.56 8.36 -8.43
N ALA A 16 -6.49 9.29 -8.23
CA ALA A 16 -7.92 9.02 -8.22
C ALA A 16 -8.47 8.33 -9.50
N PRO A 17 -8.03 8.69 -10.72
CA PRO A 17 -8.52 8.07 -11.95
C PRO A 17 -8.10 6.60 -12.13
N LEU A 18 -7.11 6.13 -11.36
CA LEU A 18 -6.53 4.81 -11.59
C LEU A 18 -7.36 3.64 -11.02
N HIS A 19 -8.18 3.91 -10.00
CA HIS A 19 -9.10 2.94 -9.37
C HIS A 19 -8.48 1.62 -8.88
N PHE A 20 -7.17 1.53 -8.71
CA PHE A 20 -6.50 0.30 -8.24
C PHE A 20 -6.70 0.04 -6.75
N ALA A 21 -6.85 1.10 -5.98
CA ALA A 21 -7.30 1.09 -4.60
C ALA A 21 -8.05 2.38 -4.32
N PRO A 22 -8.99 2.39 -3.34
CA PRO A 22 -9.48 3.65 -2.83
C PRO A 22 -8.32 4.47 -2.26
N LEU A 23 -8.45 5.78 -2.29
CA LEU A 23 -7.54 6.67 -1.58
C LEU A 23 -7.99 6.81 -0.12
N PRO A 24 -7.05 7.04 0.83
CA PRO A 24 -7.42 7.39 2.19
C PRO A 24 -8.17 8.72 2.24
N ASP A 25 -9.02 8.90 3.23
CA ASP A 25 -9.59 10.20 3.54
C ASP A 25 -8.46 11.14 3.98
N ILE A 26 -8.43 12.38 3.45
CA ILE A 26 -7.42 13.37 3.84
C ILE A 26 -8.13 14.52 4.54
N ARG A 27 -7.75 14.78 5.78
CA ARG A 27 -8.36 15.80 6.65
C ARG A 27 -7.30 16.76 7.17
N THR A 28 -6.79 17.59 6.28
CA THR A 28 -5.84 18.65 6.62
C THR A 28 -6.46 20.02 6.37
N ALA A 29 -5.93 21.06 7.03
CA ALA A 29 -6.35 22.43 6.75
C ALA A 29 -6.04 22.78 5.28
N GLY A 30 -7.01 23.38 4.59
CA GLY A 30 -6.87 23.77 3.18
C GLY A 30 -7.08 22.64 2.15
N PHE A 31 -7.31 21.41 2.60
CA PHE A 31 -7.69 20.31 1.73
C PHE A 31 -9.21 20.26 1.53
N ARG A 32 -9.66 19.89 0.32
CA ARG A 32 -11.10 19.66 0.09
C ARG A 32 -11.55 18.47 0.94
N SER A 33 -12.32 18.74 1.98
CA SER A 33 -12.79 17.71 2.90
C SER A 33 -13.58 16.64 2.16
N VAL A 34 -13.18 15.39 2.35
CA VAL A 34 -14.06 14.25 2.06
C VAL A 34 -15.22 14.31 3.07
N PRO A 35 -16.48 14.04 2.67
CA PRO A 35 -17.62 14.08 3.58
C PRO A 35 -17.36 13.26 4.83
N ALA A 36 -17.68 13.82 5.98
CA ALA A 36 -17.65 13.09 7.23
C ALA A 36 -18.54 11.84 7.10
N ARG A 37 -17.98 10.66 7.38
CA ARG A 37 -18.75 9.45 7.42
C ARG A 37 -19.61 9.47 8.67
N HIS A 38 -20.89 9.26 8.51
CA HIS A 38 -21.84 9.10 9.61
C HIS A 38 -22.00 7.62 9.88
N GLY A 39 -21.72 7.18 11.11
CA GLY A 39 -21.91 5.78 11.53
C GLY A 39 -21.42 5.53 12.95
N THR A 40 -21.68 4.32 13.46
CA THR A 40 -21.19 3.81 14.75
C THR A 40 -19.74 3.36 14.62
N GLU A 41 -18.84 4.28 14.23
CA GLU A 41 -17.43 4.00 13.98
C GLU A 41 -16.62 4.27 15.24
N THR A 42 -15.72 3.35 15.59
CA THR A 42 -14.66 3.59 16.58
C THR A 42 -13.37 3.87 15.86
N TRP A 43 -12.75 5.00 16.13
CA TRP A 43 -11.52 5.43 15.49
C TRP A 43 -10.28 5.05 16.30
N TYR A 44 -9.32 4.46 15.63
CA TYR A 44 -8.05 4.02 16.19
C TYR A 44 -6.90 4.76 15.54
N ARG A 45 -6.07 5.43 16.35
CA ARG A 45 -4.85 6.09 15.89
C ARG A 45 -3.68 5.14 16.00
N THR A 46 -2.83 5.07 14.97
CA THR A 46 -1.80 4.03 14.82
C THR A 46 -0.81 3.98 15.99
N ASP A 47 -0.39 5.13 16.51
CA ASP A 47 0.55 5.21 17.64
C ASP A 47 -0.05 4.67 18.94
N LEU A 48 -1.37 4.83 19.14
CA LEU A 48 -2.08 4.34 20.33
C LEU A 48 -2.40 2.86 20.22
N MET A 49 -2.71 2.36 19.03
CA MET A 49 -3.05 0.94 18.80
C MET A 49 -2.01 -0.04 19.37
N ALA A 50 -0.72 0.32 19.26
CA ALA A 50 0.36 -0.53 19.76
C ALA A 50 0.49 -0.48 21.29
N ALA A 51 0.27 0.70 21.90
CA ALA A 51 0.40 0.91 23.33
C ALA A 51 -0.74 0.27 24.12
N GLU A 52 -1.96 0.28 23.56
CA GLU A 52 -3.19 -0.16 24.21
C GLU A 52 -3.59 -1.62 23.91
N GLY A 53 -2.81 -2.31 23.07
CA GLY A 53 -3.12 -3.69 22.68
C GLY A 53 -4.28 -3.84 21.68
N ASP A 54 -4.77 -2.75 21.14
CA ASP A 54 -5.93 -2.68 20.25
C ASP A 54 -5.76 -3.51 18.98
N VAL A 55 -4.52 -3.68 18.49
CA VAL A 55 -4.25 -4.50 17.27
C VAL A 55 -4.74 -5.92 17.45
N ALA A 56 -4.55 -6.54 18.64
CA ALA A 56 -5.03 -7.89 18.93
C ALA A 56 -6.57 -7.93 18.93
N VAL A 57 -7.19 -6.98 19.62
CA VAL A 57 -8.67 -6.90 19.70
C VAL A 57 -9.30 -6.69 18.33
N LEU A 58 -8.73 -5.80 17.54
CA LEU A 58 -9.21 -5.52 16.18
C LEU A 58 -9.01 -6.72 15.25
N PHE A 59 -7.88 -7.42 15.38
CA PHE A 59 -7.59 -8.62 14.61
C PHE A 59 -8.56 -9.75 14.94
N ASP A 60 -8.87 -9.97 16.21
CA ASP A 60 -9.82 -10.99 16.63
C ASP A 60 -11.24 -10.69 16.14
N ARG A 61 -11.70 -9.44 16.20
CA ARG A 61 -12.96 -8.99 15.64
C ARG A 61 -13.02 -9.21 14.12
N TYR A 62 -11.97 -8.79 13.41
CA TYR A 62 -11.84 -9.00 11.97
C TYR A 62 -11.90 -10.49 11.61
N THR A 63 -11.17 -11.33 12.33
CA THR A 63 -11.11 -12.77 12.10
C THR A 63 -12.44 -13.45 12.37
N ALA A 64 -13.16 -13.04 13.42
CA ALA A 64 -14.48 -13.56 13.72
C ALA A 64 -15.47 -13.33 12.56
N GLN A 65 -15.34 -12.21 11.86
CA GLN A 65 -16.19 -11.85 10.73
C GLN A 65 -15.77 -12.53 9.42
N HIS A 66 -14.45 -12.69 9.20
CA HIS A 66 -13.89 -13.10 7.88
C HIS A 66 -13.45 -14.58 7.83
N GLY A 67 -13.83 -15.38 8.79
CA GLY A 67 -13.57 -16.82 8.88
C GLY A 67 -12.75 -17.20 10.10
N PRO A 68 -13.42 -17.61 11.17
CA PRO A 68 -12.75 -18.14 12.34
C PRO A 68 -11.95 -19.40 11.97
N GLY A 69 -10.72 -19.51 12.48
CA GLY A 69 -9.81 -20.62 12.14
C GLY A 69 -8.81 -20.34 11.01
N HIS A 70 -8.97 -19.27 10.24
CA HIS A 70 -8.06 -18.91 9.15
C HIS A 70 -7.04 -17.83 9.54
N THR A 71 -6.35 -17.99 10.67
CA THR A 71 -5.42 -16.99 11.21
C THR A 71 -4.33 -16.56 10.20
N LEU A 72 -3.76 -17.50 9.42
CA LEU A 72 -2.70 -17.17 8.47
C LEU A 72 -3.18 -16.25 7.33
N PRO A 73 -4.21 -16.60 6.55
CA PRO A 73 -4.72 -15.70 5.51
C PRO A 73 -5.30 -14.41 6.12
N ASN A 74 -5.98 -14.47 7.25
CA ASN A 74 -6.54 -13.29 7.90
C ASN A 74 -5.47 -12.29 8.35
N SER A 75 -4.24 -12.75 8.66
CA SER A 75 -3.14 -11.82 9.00
C SER A 75 -2.77 -10.90 7.83
N THR A 76 -2.70 -11.42 6.61
CA THR A 76 -2.43 -10.61 5.42
C THR A 76 -3.65 -9.82 4.95
N ARG A 77 -4.84 -10.39 5.08
CA ARG A 77 -6.11 -9.70 4.75
C ARG A 77 -6.37 -8.51 5.68
N PHE A 78 -6.06 -8.67 6.97
CA PHE A 78 -6.16 -7.58 7.96
C PHE A 78 -5.20 -6.44 7.62
N LEU A 79 -3.93 -6.74 7.30
CA LEU A 79 -3.00 -5.71 6.83
C LEU A 79 -3.50 -5.04 5.54
N ARG A 80 -4.04 -5.81 4.61
CA ARG A 80 -4.62 -5.28 3.38
C ARG A 80 -5.76 -4.31 3.68
N ALA A 81 -6.62 -4.64 4.63
CA ALA A 81 -7.73 -3.78 5.04
C ALA A 81 -7.27 -2.44 5.63
N LEU A 82 -6.12 -2.43 6.30
CA LEU A 82 -5.60 -1.23 6.95
C LEU A 82 -4.61 -0.44 6.07
N LEU A 83 -3.67 -1.12 5.42
CA LEU A 83 -2.48 -0.48 4.85
C LEU A 83 -2.52 -0.32 3.33
N ARG A 84 -3.45 -0.97 2.62
CA ARG A 84 -3.54 -0.89 1.16
C ARG A 84 -3.60 0.54 0.64
N GLU A 85 -4.51 1.32 1.19
CA GLU A 85 -4.78 2.70 0.75
C GLU A 85 -3.63 3.66 1.10
N PRO A 86 -3.04 3.65 2.31
CA PRO A 86 -1.84 4.41 2.61
C PRO A 86 -0.63 4.05 1.74
N ILE A 87 -0.42 2.75 1.45
CA ILE A 87 0.67 2.31 0.56
C ILE A 87 0.41 2.82 -0.87
N PHE A 88 -0.85 2.77 -1.35
CA PHE A 88 -1.20 3.28 -2.67
C PHE A 88 -0.93 4.79 -2.77
N LEU A 89 -1.36 5.57 -1.79
CA LEU A 89 -1.13 7.01 -1.76
C LEU A 89 0.37 7.36 -1.89
N VAL A 90 1.23 6.69 -1.12
CA VAL A 90 2.67 6.96 -1.16
C VAL A 90 3.31 6.45 -2.45
N SER A 91 3.04 5.19 -2.83
CA SER A 91 3.72 4.55 -3.96
C SER A 91 3.30 5.15 -5.30
N ALA A 92 1.99 5.25 -5.55
CA ALA A 92 1.48 5.84 -6.79
C ALA A 92 1.74 7.36 -6.82
N GLY A 93 1.59 8.04 -5.69
CA GLY A 93 1.89 9.47 -5.59
C GLY A 93 3.33 9.79 -5.95
N LEU A 94 4.28 9.07 -5.35
CA LEU A 94 5.70 9.20 -5.65
C LEU A 94 5.99 8.91 -7.13
N TYR A 95 5.39 7.85 -7.67
CA TYR A 95 5.61 7.46 -9.07
C TYR A 95 5.05 8.48 -10.06
N LEU A 96 3.80 8.92 -9.85
CA LEU A 96 3.06 9.75 -10.82
C LEU A 96 3.46 11.23 -10.77
N THR A 97 3.79 11.74 -9.60
CA THR A 97 3.99 13.19 -9.39
C THR A 97 5.42 13.58 -9.03
N GLY A 98 6.28 12.62 -8.68
CA GLY A 98 7.59 12.91 -8.12
C GLY A 98 7.55 13.49 -6.72
N ARG A 99 6.40 13.47 -6.04
CA ARG A 99 6.17 13.95 -4.67
C ARG A 99 5.88 12.78 -3.75
N ALA A 100 6.47 12.74 -2.57
CA ALA A 100 6.25 11.67 -1.62
C ALA A 100 5.39 12.12 -0.44
N PRO A 101 4.11 11.68 -0.33
CA PRO A 101 3.35 11.87 0.90
C PRO A 101 4.06 11.26 2.10
N LEU A 102 4.19 12.01 3.19
CA LEU A 102 4.91 11.61 4.39
C LEU A 102 3.90 11.16 5.46
N LEU A 103 3.78 9.85 5.63
CA LEU A 103 2.90 9.27 6.65
C LEU A 103 3.52 9.43 8.04
N ALA A 104 2.65 9.66 9.03
CA ALA A 104 3.05 9.66 10.43
C ALA A 104 2.01 8.89 11.26
N ARG A 105 2.46 8.05 12.19
CA ARG A 105 1.57 7.19 12.98
C ARG A 105 0.56 7.96 13.82
N GLU A 106 0.91 9.15 14.26
CA GLU A 106 0.02 10.07 15.00
C GLU A 106 -1.00 10.78 14.09
N HIS A 107 -0.83 10.67 12.80
CA HIS A 107 -1.71 11.25 11.77
C HIS A 107 -2.40 10.22 10.88
N LEU A 108 -2.27 8.93 11.20
CA LEU A 108 -2.91 7.83 10.48
C LEU A 108 -3.95 7.15 11.39
N TRP A 109 -5.22 7.22 10.95
CA TRP A 109 -6.38 6.74 11.70
C TRP A 109 -7.14 5.69 10.92
N PHE A 110 -7.70 4.72 11.65
CA PHE A 110 -8.49 3.63 11.09
C PHE A 110 -9.88 3.58 11.74
N PRO A 111 -10.97 3.70 10.97
CA PRO A 111 -12.30 3.47 11.48
C PRO A 111 -12.63 1.97 11.50
N SER A 112 -12.94 1.43 12.68
CA SER A 112 -13.52 0.10 12.82
C SER A 112 -15.04 0.22 12.82
N LEU A 113 -15.70 -0.54 11.97
CA LEU A 113 -17.15 -0.56 11.84
C LEU A 113 -17.75 -1.55 12.82
N SER A 114 -19.07 -1.44 13.04
CA SER A 114 -19.80 -2.30 13.99
C SER A 114 -19.78 -3.78 13.60
N ASP A 115 -19.64 -4.09 12.30
CA ASP A 115 -19.54 -5.44 11.75
C ASP A 115 -18.11 -6.03 11.82
N GLY A 116 -17.14 -5.31 12.39
CA GLY A 116 -15.74 -5.74 12.49
C GLY A 116 -14.89 -5.49 11.25
N SER A 117 -15.45 -4.94 10.19
CA SER A 117 -14.72 -4.45 9.03
C SER A 117 -14.07 -3.08 9.29
N PHE A 118 -13.31 -2.60 8.33
CA PHE A 118 -12.69 -1.27 8.38
C PHE A 118 -13.24 -0.37 7.27
N GLY A 119 -13.52 0.88 7.63
CA GLY A 119 -13.68 1.95 6.64
C GLY A 119 -12.33 2.42 6.12
N PRO A 120 -12.30 3.32 5.13
CA PRO A 120 -11.05 3.87 4.62
C PRO A 120 -10.28 4.60 5.73
N PRO A 121 -8.95 4.39 5.77
CA PRO A 121 -8.09 5.11 6.70
C PRO A 121 -8.18 6.62 6.45
N THR A 122 -7.91 7.40 7.49
CA THR A 122 -7.83 8.86 7.42
C THR A 122 -6.43 9.34 7.71
N VAL A 123 -5.90 10.21 6.85
CA VAL A 123 -4.64 10.92 7.04
C VAL A 123 -4.93 12.36 7.44
N THR A 124 -4.40 12.79 8.59
CA THR A 124 -4.62 14.14 9.14
C THR A 124 -3.42 15.07 9.00
N SER A 125 -2.39 14.66 8.25
CA SER A 125 -1.23 15.47 7.88
C SER A 125 -1.10 15.56 6.37
N GLY A 126 -0.85 16.76 5.85
CA GLY A 126 -0.57 16.99 4.43
C GLY A 126 0.91 17.02 4.07
N GLN A 127 1.79 16.62 5.01
CA GLN A 127 3.23 16.70 4.78
C GLN A 127 3.68 15.86 3.58
N MET A 128 4.58 16.44 2.78
CA MET A 128 5.17 15.77 1.62
C MET A 128 6.65 16.11 1.48
N ALA A 129 7.42 15.18 0.91
CA ALA A 129 8.74 15.48 0.40
C ALA A 129 8.65 15.90 -1.07
N VAL A 130 9.41 16.93 -1.45
CA VAL A 130 9.52 17.47 -2.80
C VAL A 130 10.98 17.80 -3.14
N LEU A 131 11.30 17.89 -4.43
CA LEU A 131 12.60 18.36 -4.89
C LEU A 131 12.69 19.89 -4.86
N PRO A 132 13.90 20.49 -4.92
CA PRO A 132 14.07 21.94 -4.80
C PRO A 132 13.41 22.75 -5.92
N ASP A 133 13.24 22.15 -7.09
CA ASP A 133 12.63 22.75 -8.28
C ASP A 133 11.11 22.51 -8.38
N ASP A 134 10.53 21.80 -7.40
CA ASP A 134 9.08 21.59 -7.38
C ASP A 134 8.33 22.92 -7.11
N PRO A 135 7.27 23.22 -7.87
CA PRO A 135 6.47 24.44 -7.65
C PRO A 135 5.89 24.58 -6.24
N ALA A 136 5.81 23.49 -5.48
CA ALA A 136 5.32 23.46 -4.13
C ALA A 136 6.42 23.57 -3.05
N ALA A 137 7.67 23.79 -3.43
CA ALA A 137 8.81 23.80 -2.47
C ALA A 137 8.65 24.81 -1.32
N ASP A 138 7.98 25.93 -1.57
CA ASP A 138 7.73 26.97 -0.56
C ASP A 138 6.46 26.74 0.29
N HIS A 139 5.73 25.65 0.06
CA HIS A 139 4.51 25.38 0.83
C HIS A 139 4.87 24.91 2.26
N PRO A 140 4.16 25.36 3.33
CA PRO A 140 4.50 25.04 4.72
C PRO A 140 4.43 23.54 5.07
N ASP A 141 3.67 22.76 4.31
CA ASP A 141 3.55 21.31 4.49
C ASP A 141 4.55 20.52 3.62
N THR A 142 5.50 21.18 2.97
CA THR A 142 6.53 20.50 2.18
C THR A 142 7.87 20.44 2.91
N VAL A 143 8.56 19.33 2.71
CA VAL A 143 9.95 19.11 3.12
C VAL A 143 10.78 19.01 1.85
N VAL A 144 11.61 20.02 1.59
CA VAL A 144 12.50 20.02 0.42
C VAL A 144 13.67 19.07 0.69
N VAL A 145 13.89 18.12 -0.20
CA VAL A 145 14.98 17.14 -0.13
C VAL A 145 15.90 17.28 -1.35
N ALA A 146 17.18 16.94 -1.18
CA ALA A 146 18.23 17.23 -2.16
C ALA A 146 18.16 16.35 -3.43
N SER A 147 17.46 15.20 -3.37
CA SER A 147 17.43 14.23 -4.48
C SER A 147 16.25 13.26 -4.37
N GLU A 148 15.94 12.55 -5.46
CA GLU A 148 14.97 11.43 -5.43
C GLU A 148 15.35 10.36 -4.40
N ALA A 149 16.62 10.01 -4.29
CA ALA A 149 17.08 9.03 -3.31
C ALA A 149 16.81 9.48 -1.86
N ALA A 150 17.05 10.77 -1.55
CA ALA A 150 16.71 11.33 -0.25
C ALA A 150 15.19 11.34 0.00
N MET A 151 14.39 11.56 -1.04
CA MET A 151 12.94 11.49 -0.97
C MET A 151 12.46 10.06 -0.70
N GLU A 152 12.98 9.08 -1.41
CA GLU A 152 12.68 7.65 -1.23
C GLU A 152 13.07 7.19 0.18
N THR A 153 14.24 7.62 0.69
CA THR A 153 14.68 7.35 2.07
C THR A 153 13.71 7.93 3.10
N LEU A 154 13.36 9.20 2.99
CA LEU A 154 12.46 9.86 3.94
C LEU A 154 11.06 9.24 3.91
N ALA A 155 10.52 8.94 2.70
CA ALA A 155 9.23 8.26 2.57
C ALA A 155 9.25 6.88 3.23
N ALA A 156 10.32 6.12 3.02
CA ALA A 156 10.52 4.80 3.61
C ALA A 156 10.58 4.84 5.14
N GLU A 157 11.35 5.75 5.71
CA GLU A 157 11.44 5.96 7.16
C GLU A 157 10.06 6.26 7.77
N ARG A 158 9.29 7.13 7.11
CA ARG A 158 7.94 7.48 7.54
C ARG A 158 6.97 6.31 7.43
N MET A 159 7.02 5.54 6.34
CA MET A 159 6.20 4.32 6.20
C MET A 159 6.54 3.28 7.27
N VAL A 160 7.83 3.02 7.52
CA VAL A 160 8.26 2.09 8.58
C VAL A 160 7.77 2.56 9.94
N HIS A 161 7.94 3.85 10.26
CA HIS A 161 7.46 4.42 11.51
C HIS A 161 5.93 4.30 11.68
N ALA A 162 5.17 4.53 10.60
CA ALA A 162 3.71 4.47 10.62
C ALA A 162 3.18 3.04 10.71
N PHE A 163 3.81 2.07 10.04
CA PHE A 163 3.26 0.72 9.90
C PHE A 163 3.77 -0.29 10.94
N SER A 164 4.96 -0.05 11.53
CA SER A 164 5.54 -0.96 12.54
C SER A 164 4.59 -1.29 13.69
N PRO A 165 3.83 -0.34 14.27
CA PRO A 165 2.93 -0.65 15.38
C PRO A 165 1.89 -1.73 15.03
N ILE A 166 1.33 -1.65 13.82
CA ILE A 166 0.33 -2.61 13.33
C ILE A 166 1.00 -3.95 13.02
N ILE A 167 2.10 -3.93 12.26
CA ILE A 167 2.81 -5.14 11.84
C ILE A 167 3.32 -5.92 13.04
N ASP A 168 3.95 -5.25 14.00
CA ASP A 168 4.45 -5.87 15.22
C ASP A 168 3.31 -6.38 16.11
N GLY A 169 2.19 -5.67 16.16
CA GLY A 169 0.99 -6.08 16.87
C GLY A 169 0.43 -7.38 16.30
N VAL A 170 0.24 -7.46 14.97
CA VAL A 170 -0.22 -8.68 14.29
C VAL A 170 0.79 -9.82 14.47
N ALA A 171 2.08 -9.56 14.32
CA ALA A 171 3.12 -10.58 14.48
C ALA A 171 3.18 -11.16 15.90
N ARG A 172 2.95 -10.35 16.91
CA ARG A 172 2.87 -10.84 18.32
C ARG A 172 1.62 -11.66 18.60
N HIS A 173 0.51 -11.31 17.97
CA HIS A 173 -0.78 -11.93 18.22
C HIS A 173 -1.04 -13.20 17.37
N THR A 174 -0.32 -13.33 16.24
CA THR A 174 -0.51 -14.43 15.29
C THR A 174 0.77 -15.26 15.13
N ARG A 175 0.68 -16.35 14.36
CA ARG A 175 1.86 -17.15 13.98
C ARG A 175 2.57 -16.61 12.73
N VAL A 176 2.12 -15.48 12.18
CA VAL A 176 2.73 -14.85 11.02
C VAL A 176 3.78 -13.86 11.49
N GLY A 177 5.05 -14.16 11.25
CA GLY A 177 6.15 -13.30 11.67
C GLY A 177 6.20 -11.96 10.93
N ALA A 178 6.71 -10.92 11.59
CA ALA A 178 6.84 -9.57 11.01
C ALA A 178 7.57 -9.56 9.65
N ARG A 179 8.49 -10.50 9.40
CA ARG A 179 9.19 -10.63 8.12
C ARG A 179 8.26 -10.93 6.94
N THR A 180 7.26 -11.79 7.17
CA THR A 180 6.24 -12.10 6.15
C THR A 180 5.33 -10.90 5.92
N LEU A 181 4.93 -10.23 7.00
CA LEU A 181 4.04 -9.07 6.92
C LEU A 181 4.72 -7.88 6.22
N TRP A 182 5.99 -7.61 6.49
CA TRP A 182 6.78 -6.63 5.75
C TRP A 182 7.01 -7.03 4.28
N GLY A 183 7.21 -8.33 4.01
CA GLY A 183 7.26 -8.84 2.63
C GLY A 183 5.99 -8.53 1.86
N TRP A 184 4.82 -8.65 2.49
CA TRP A 184 3.55 -8.27 1.90
C TRP A 184 3.48 -6.76 1.59
N VAL A 185 3.98 -5.89 2.48
CA VAL A 185 4.05 -4.43 2.22
C VAL A 185 4.90 -4.15 0.98
N LEU A 186 6.05 -4.83 0.87
CA LEU A 186 6.93 -4.71 -0.30
C LEU A 186 6.23 -5.13 -1.60
N ASP A 187 5.51 -6.25 -1.58
CA ASP A 187 4.76 -6.75 -2.73
C ASP A 187 3.74 -5.70 -3.20
N ILE A 188 2.94 -5.15 -2.29
CA ILE A 188 1.90 -4.18 -2.61
C ILE A 188 2.48 -2.84 -3.11
N LEU A 189 3.60 -2.40 -2.53
CA LEU A 189 4.30 -1.21 -3.00
C LEU A 189 4.71 -1.35 -4.47
N HIS A 190 5.29 -2.48 -4.86
CA HIS A 190 5.67 -2.74 -6.24
C HIS A 190 4.46 -2.78 -7.17
N PHE A 191 3.36 -3.40 -6.74
CA PHE A 191 2.12 -3.41 -7.52
C PHE A 191 1.59 -1.99 -7.75
N TYR A 192 1.65 -1.11 -6.75
CA TYR A 192 1.12 0.24 -6.85
C TYR A 192 2.04 1.23 -7.59
N MET A 193 3.22 0.84 -7.99
CA MET A 193 4.02 1.56 -8.99
C MET A 193 3.90 0.94 -10.39
N LEU A 194 3.89 -0.40 -10.46
CA LEU A 194 3.80 -1.11 -11.74
C LEU A 194 2.43 -0.93 -12.42
N ASN A 195 1.33 -0.99 -11.65
CA ASN A 195 -0.02 -0.85 -12.21
C ASN A 195 -0.27 0.50 -12.89
N PRO A 196 0.03 1.65 -12.27
CA PRO A 196 -0.02 2.95 -12.95
C PRO A 196 0.78 2.97 -14.25
N ALA A 197 2.01 2.44 -14.26
CA ALA A 197 2.84 2.41 -15.44
C ALA A 197 2.18 1.62 -16.57
N ARG A 198 1.69 0.42 -16.29
CA ARG A 198 0.98 -0.42 -17.28
C ARG A 198 -0.32 0.21 -17.78
N PHE A 199 -1.07 0.85 -16.90
CA PHE A 199 -2.33 1.50 -17.25
C PHE A 199 -2.12 2.71 -18.15
N LEU A 200 -1.07 3.48 -17.90
CA LEU A 200 -0.72 4.69 -18.66
C LEU A 200 0.17 4.41 -19.87
N GLY A 201 0.59 3.16 -20.08
CA GLY A 201 1.51 2.80 -21.17
C GLY A 201 2.94 3.30 -20.94
N HIS A 202 3.33 3.52 -19.69
CA HIS A 202 4.68 3.90 -19.33
C HIS A 202 5.61 2.67 -19.29
N ASP A 203 6.91 2.91 -19.22
CA ASP A 203 7.92 1.87 -19.06
C ASP A 203 7.75 1.15 -17.72
N ALA A 204 7.35 -0.13 -17.79
CA ALA A 204 7.13 -1.00 -16.65
C ALA A 204 8.43 -1.32 -15.90
N GLU A 205 9.56 -1.40 -16.59
CA GLU A 205 10.87 -1.67 -15.97
C GLU A 205 11.36 -0.45 -15.18
N ALA A 206 11.19 0.75 -15.71
CA ALA A 206 11.50 1.98 -14.99
C ALA A 206 10.66 2.13 -13.71
N ALA A 207 9.35 1.82 -13.78
CA ALA A 207 8.47 1.82 -12.62
C ALA A 207 8.90 0.76 -11.58
N TRP A 208 9.27 -0.43 -12.05
CA TRP A 208 9.77 -1.50 -11.19
C TRP A 208 11.06 -1.12 -10.48
N ASN A 209 12.01 -0.52 -11.21
CA ASN A 209 13.27 -0.07 -10.65
C ASN A 209 13.07 1.02 -9.58
N ARG A 210 12.12 1.93 -9.79
CA ARG A 210 11.74 2.92 -8.77
C ARG A 210 11.12 2.26 -7.53
N ALA A 211 10.20 1.30 -7.72
CA ALA A 211 9.63 0.54 -6.62
C ALA A 211 10.71 -0.24 -5.83
N SER A 212 11.71 -0.78 -6.54
CA SER A 212 12.83 -1.49 -5.92
C SER A 212 13.69 -0.57 -5.06
N ARG A 213 14.01 0.65 -5.51
CA ARG A 213 14.75 1.63 -4.71
C ARG A 213 13.99 2.02 -3.43
N LEU A 214 12.69 2.31 -3.53
CA LEU A 214 11.87 2.59 -2.34
C LEU A 214 11.80 1.37 -1.43
N GLY A 215 11.71 0.15 -1.99
CA GLY A 215 11.73 -1.10 -1.24
C GLY A 215 13.07 -1.33 -0.51
N ASP A 216 14.20 -0.99 -1.12
CA ASP A 216 15.52 -1.05 -0.49
C ASP A 216 15.61 -0.04 0.67
N ALA A 217 15.15 1.18 0.45
CA ALA A 217 15.07 2.20 1.49
C ALA A 217 14.18 1.76 2.67
N LEU A 218 13.05 1.07 2.42
CA LEU A 218 12.22 0.49 3.49
C LEU A 218 13.00 -0.52 4.34
N ILE A 219 13.80 -1.38 3.70
CA ILE A 219 14.61 -2.37 4.41
C ILE A 219 15.70 -1.68 5.23
N GLU A 220 16.36 -0.68 4.68
CA GLU A 220 17.37 0.13 5.39
C GLU A 220 16.74 0.88 6.58
N ALA A 221 15.52 1.38 6.43
CA ALA A 221 14.75 2.02 7.50
C ALA A 221 14.25 1.04 8.59
N GLY A 222 14.39 -0.28 8.39
CA GLY A 222 14.07 -1.28 9.40
C GLY A 222 12.93 -2.25 9.05
N ALA A 223 12.37 -2.21 7.85
CA ALA A 223 11.41 -3.20 7.39
C ALA A 223 12.11 -4.57 7.24
N ARG A 224 11.81 -5.48 8.16
CA ARG A 224 12.49 -6.78 8.21
C ARG A 224 11.81 -7.78 7.27
N THR A 225 12.30 -7.90 6.04
CA THR A 225 11.85 -8.95 5.11
C THR A 225 13.02 -9.76 4.56
N ARG A 226 12.72 -10.98 4.09
CA ARG A 226 13.68 -11.86 3.39
C ARG A 226 13.26 -12.11 1.94
N THR A 227 12.03 -11.79 1.63
CA THR A 227 11.44 -12.04 0.32
C THR A 227 11.34 -10.73 -0.43
N ARG A 228 11.49 -10.81 -1.76
CA ARG A 228 11.29 -9.68 -2.66
C ARG A 228 10.39 -10.12 -3.80
N PRO A 229 9.47 -9.28 -4.24
CA PRO A 229 8.77 -9.53 -5.49
C PRO A 229 9.74 -9.51 -6.66
N ARG A 230 9.33 -10.07 -7.77
CA ARG A 230 10.08 -10.00 -9.01
C ARG A 230 9.19 -9.59 -10.17
N ILE A 231 9.77 -8.91 -11.12
CA ILE A 231 9.12 -8.59 -12.39
C ILE A 231 8.94 -9.88 -13.20
N PHE A 232 7.85 -9.99 -13.93
CA PHE A 232 7.52 -11.14 -14.74
C PHE A 232 7.01 -10.69 -16.11
N PRO A 233 7.87 -10.59 -17.13
CA PRO A 233 7.46 -10.38 -18.50
C PRO A 233 6.84 -11.66 -19.04
N PHE A 234 5.65 -11.58 -19.64
CA PHE A 234 4.92 -12.71 -20.21
C PHE A 234 4.42 -12.46 -21.65
N SER A 235 4.53 -11.23 -22.12
CA SER A 235 4.36 -10.86 -23.53
C SER A 235 5.17 -9.61 -23.82
N GLU A 236 6.09 -9.67 -24.81
CA GLU A 236 6.86 -8.51 -25.27
C GLU A 236 6.06 -7.64 -26.25
N GLU A 237 5.06 -8.21 -26.91
CA GLU A 237 4.28 -7.54 -27.95
C GLU A 237 3.14 -6.68 -27.39
N HIS A 238 2.75 -6.91 -26.13
CA HIS A 238 1.63 -6.23 -25.52
C HIS A 238 2.09 -5.24 -24.43
N PRO A 239 1.65 -3.97 -24.44
CA PRO A 239 2.07 -2.95 -23.45
C PRO A 239 1.76 -3.34 -22.00
N ARG A 240 0.81 -4.25 -21.77
CA ARG A 240 0.50 -4.81 -20.45
C ARG A 240 1.11 -6.19 -20.22
N GLY A 241 2.05 -6.61 -21.06
CA GLY A 241 2.66 -7.95 -21.03
C GLY A 241 3.69 -8.16 -19.92
N THR A 242 3.81 -7.24 -18.99
CA THR A 242 4.68 -7.35 -17.82
C THR A 242 3.86 -7.27 -16.54
N TRP A 243 4.11 -8.18 -15.61
CA TRP A 243 3.47 -8.17 -14.30
C TRP A 243 4.49 -8.42 -13.19
N ALA A 244 4.00 -8.67 -12.00
CA ALA A 244 4.82 -8.99 -10.85
C ALA A 244 4.44 -10.35 -10.26
N VAL A 245 5.45 -11.05 -9.75
CA VAL A 245 5.28 -12.19 -8.86
C VAL A 245 5.60 -11.71 -7.46
N ARG A 246 4.71 -11.98 -6.51
CA ARG A 246 4.93 -11.63 -5.10
C ARG A 246 6.13 -12.37 -4.52
N GLY A 247 6.84 -11.73 -3.62
CA GLY A 247 7.84 -12.39 -2.79
C GLY A 247 7.21 -13.14 -1.62
N THR A 248 5.96 -12.78 -1.25
CA THR A 248 5.28 -13.28 -0.05
C THR A 248 3.95 -13.93 -0.37
N CYS A 249 3.69 -15.08 0.19
CA CYS A 249 2.40 -15.74 0.08
C CYS A 249 1.35 -15.07 0.97
N CYS A 250 0.12 -14.88 0.43
CA CYS A 250 -1.03 -14.40 1.21
C CYS A 250 -1.73 -15.49 2.03
N PHE A 251 -1.38 -16.75 1.82
CA PHE A 251 -1.99 -17.93 2.44
C PHE A 251 -3.47 -18.16 2.09
N ASP A 252 -4.04 -17.44 1.13
CA ASP A 252 -5.47 -17.56 0.78
C ASP A 252 -5.86 -18.99 0.36
N TYR A 253 -4.95 -19.73 -0.31
CA TYR A 253 -5.15 -21.13 -0.65
C TYR A 253 -5.40 -22.06 0.57
N LYS A 254 -5.06 -21.60 1.78
CA LYS A 254 -5.35 -22.35 3.03
C LYS A 254 -6.77 -22.10 3.54
N ALA A 255 -7.37 -20.99 3.19
CA ALA A 255 -8.76 -20.68 3.51
C ALA A 255 -9.70 -21.29 2.47
N ASP A 256 -9.28 -21.33 1.23
CA ASP A 256 -10.01 -21.91 0.10
C ASP A 256 -9.07 -22.75 -0.77
N PRO A 257 -8.92 -24.05 -0.44
CA PRO A 257 -8.06 -24.95 -1.21
C PRO A 257 -8.50 -25.17 -2.65
N GLU A 258 -9.80 -25.04 -2.96
CA GLU A 258 -10.35 -25.22 -4.30
C GLU A 258 -9.97 -24.06 -5.23
N HIS A 259 -9.77 -22.87 -4.68
CA HIS A 259 -9.30 -21.71 -5.42
C HIS A 259 -7.82 -21.84 -5.87
N GLY A 260 -7.05 -22.70 -5.21
CA GLY A 260 -5.64 -22.93 -5.54
C GLY A 260 -4.73 -21.72 -5.28
N PHE A 261 -3.63 -21.63 -6.03
CA PHE A 261 -2.70 -20.52 -5.95
C PHE A 261 -3.13 -19.37 -6.85
N CYS A 262 -3.15 -18.16 -6.30
CA CYS A 262 -3.36 -16.96 -7.11
C CYS A 262 -2.24 -16.81 -8.17
N VAL A 263 -2.55 -16.16 -9.28
CA VAL A 263 -1.63 -16.02 -10.42
C VAL A 263 -0.28 -15.36 -10.03
N THR A 264 -0.29 -14.41 -9.10
CA THR A 264 0.92 -13.74 -8.60
C THR A 264 1.60 -14.48 -7.46
N CYS A 265 1.14 -15.68 -7.08
CA CYS A 265 1.64 -16.42 -5.93
C CYS A 265 3.11 -16.87 -6.14
N PRO A 266 4.00 -16.71 -5.15
CA PRO A 266 5.37 -17.21 -5.25
C PRO A 266 5.46 -18.75 -5.33
N LEU A 267 4.37 -19.45 -4.95
CA LEU A 267 4.31 -20.92 -4.95
C LEU A 267 3.81 -21.51 -6.28
N LYS A 268 3.25 -20.68 -7.19
CA LYS A 268 2.80 -21.11 -8.51
C LYS A 268 3.98 -21.22 -9.46
N SER A 269 3.99 -22.23 -10.35
CA SER A 269 5.00 -22.35 -11.39
C SER A 269 4.93 -21.19 -12.40
N ASP A 270 6.05 -20.88 -13.05
CA ASP A 270 6.09 -19.81 -14.06
C ASP A 270 5.35 -20.24 -15.35
N SER A 271 5.27 -21.54 -15.64
CA SER A 271 4.48 -22.07 -16.75
C SER A 271 2.99 -21.80 -16.55
N ASP A 272 2.43 -22.24 -15.42
CA ASP A 272 1.00 -22.05 -15.12
C ASP A 272 0.64 -20.56 -15.05
N ARG A 273 1.54 -19.75 -14.51
CA ARG A 273 1.38 -18.30 -14.43
C ARG A 273 1.36 -17.66 -15.81
N HIS A 274 2.24 -18.10 -16.70
CA HIS A 274 2.29 -17.60 -18.07
C HIS A 274 0.99 -17.87 -18.81
N GLU A 275 0.43 -19.06 -18.71
CA GLU A 275 -0.83 -19.45 -19.33
C GLU A 275 -1.98 -18.55 -18.82
N GLU A 276 -2.13 -18.37 -17.52
CA GLU A 276 -3.17 -17.50 -16.94
C GLU A 276 -3.01 -16.03 -17.36
N PHE A 277 -1.78 -15.52 -17.41
CA PHE A 277 -1.56 -14.14 -17.87
C PHE A 277 -1.88 -13.98 -19.37
N GLN A 278 -1.63 -14.98 -20.18
CA GLN A 278 -2.02 -14.97 -21.60
C GLN A 278 -3.56 -14.97 -21.74
N GLU A 279 -4.27 -15.68 -20.88
CA GLU A 279 -5.74 -15.63 -20.84
C GLU A 279 -6.24 -14.23 -20.50
N TRP A 280 -5.63 -13.56 -19.53
CA TRP A 280 -5.99 -12.17 -19.19
C TRP A 280 -5.82 -11.19 -20.36
N LEU A 281 -4.79 -11.35 -21.17
CA LEU A 281 -4.62 -10.50 -22.34
C LEU A 281 -5.71 -10.73 -23.38
N ARG A 282 -6.26 -11.96 -23.48
CA ARG A 282 -7.35 -12.31 -24.38
C ARG A 282 -8.71 -11.87 -23.84
N ASP A 283 -8.91 -11.97 -22.54
CA ASP A 283 -10.14 -11.57 -21.86
C ASP A 283 -9.83 -10.68 -20.63
N PRO A 284 -9.86 -9.35 -20.80
CA PRO A 284 -9.60 -8.42 -19.72
C PRO A 284 -10.58 -8.52 -18.54
N THR A 285 -11.71 -9.20 -18.69
CA THR A 285 -12.67 -9.41 -17.58
C THR A 285 -12.14 -10.40 -16.54
N LEU A 286 -11.16 -11.23 -16.91
CA LEU A 286 -10.50 -12.19 -16.02
C LEU A 286 -9.35 -11.58 -15.22
N ALA A 287 -8.95 -10.35 -15.54
CA ALA A 287 -7.83 -9.69 -14.81
C ALA A 287 -8.19 -9.43 -13.35
N PRO A 288 -7.27 -9.69 -12.40
CA PRO A 288 -7.49 -9.52 -10.98
C PRO A 288 -7.62 -8.08 -10.54
#